data_fc81e8e1188648172ede94d2888fdb3f
#
_entry.id   fc81e8e1188648172ede94d2888fdb3f
#
_cell.length_a   1.000
_cell.length_b   1.000
_cell.length_c   1.000
_cell.angle_alpha   90.00
_cell.angle_beta   90.00
_cell.angle_gamma   90.00
#
_symmetry.space_group_name_H-M   'P 1'
#
loop_
_entity.id
_entity.type
_entity.pdbx_description
1 polymer ?
#
loop_
_entity_poly.entity_id
_entity_poly.type
_entity_poly.pdbx_seq_one_letter_code
_entity_poly.pdbx_strand_id
1 'polypeptide(L)'
;MPCRRDGQAYAAERSFTADGDTQGTRDLAYVATRKAGLAEAHARTIATTQQTAAIVAGMHAEQKNAVAQTSAELGRTKEQLATQGVALQATGAASQNERTRREEAEKRAAQLAADLAKFATVKQEPRGMVITLSGSVLFASAKWDLLPAAQVRLNDVANALTKEDPLSKIVVEGHTDSQGAPGYNQELSQHRAQVVRDYLVSRGIAGDRISAQGIGPTRPIADNASPEGRANNRRVEIVVQPTTPAP
;
A
#
# COMPACT_ATOMS: atom_id res chain seq x y z
N MET A 1 -27.78 39.19 -58.59
CA MET A 1 -27.80 40.08 -59.84
C MET A 1 -28.44 39.30 -60.96
N PRO A 2 -29.61 39.70 -61.42
CA PRO A 2 -30.16 39.22 -62.66
C PRO A 2 -29.57 40.09 -63.78
N CYS A 3 -29.14 39.45 -64.62
CA CYS A 3 -28.75 39.06 -65.60
C CYS A 3 -28.58 39.76 -66.95
N ARG A 4 -27.35 39.78 -67.38
CA ARG A 4 -26.96 40.05 -68.79
C ARG A 4 -27.47 38.98 -69.81
N ARG A 5 -28.27 38.00 -69.32
CA ARG A 5 -28.93 37.01 -70.20
C ARG A 5 -29.93 37.61 -71.14
N ASP A 6 -30.59 38.67 -70.73
CA ASP A 6 -31.83 39.15 -71.42
C ASP A 6 -31.51 40.01 -72.61
N GLY A 7 -30.35 40.67 -72.66
CA GLY A 7 -30.09 41.67 -73.71
C GLY A 7 -29.95 41.10 -75.14
N GLN A 8 -29.33 39.89 -75.29
CA GLN A 8 -29.12 39.32 -76.65
C GLN A 8 -30.31 38.45 -77.11
N ALA A 9 -30.92 37.71 -76.18
CA ALA A 9 -32.19 37.06 -76.50
C ALA A 9 -33.23 38.07 -76.85
N TYR A 10 -33.33 39.16 -76.09
CA TYR A 10 -34.21 40.28 -76.36
C TYR A 10 -33.84 40.99 -77.68
N ALA A 11 -32.57 41.13 -78.04
CA ALA A 11 -32.15 41.69 -79.34
C ALA A 11 -32.51 40.75 -80.50
N ALA A 12 -32.36 39.44 -80.35
CA ALA A 12 -32.78 38.45 -81.36
C ALA A 12 -34.33 38.49 -81.59
N GLU A 13 -35.07 38.56 -80.48
CA GLU A 13 -36.54 38.64 -80.51
C GLU A 13 -37.03 39.95 -81.15
N ARG A 14 -36.40 41.07 -80.83
CA ARG A 14 -36.69 42.36 -81.50
C ARG A 14 -36.36 42.39 -83.00
N SER A 15 -35.21 41.77 -83.39
CA SER A 15 -34.83 41.66 -84.79
C SER A 15 -35.80 40.76 -85.53
N PHE A 16 -36.28 39.66 -84.96
CA PHE A 16 -37.28 38.78 -85.54
C PHE A 16 -38.62 39.52 -85.74
N THR A 17 -39.05 40.30 -84.72
CA THR A 17 -40.30 41.11 -84.84
C THR A 17 -40.22 42.26 -85.85
N ALA A 18 -39.03 42.83 -86.06
CA ALA A 18 -38.85 43.94 -87.01
C ALA A 18 -38.59 43.46 -88.44
N ASP A 19 -37.75 42.44 -88.62
CA ASP A 19 -37.20 42.06 -89.91
C ASP A 19 -37.70 40.70 -90.43
N GLY A 20 -38.44 39.97 -89.59
CA GLY A 20 -38.92 38.62 -89.87
C GLY A 20 -37.77 37.56 -89.82
N ASP A 21 -38.02 36.41 -90.49
CA ASP A 21 -37.06 35.30 -90.56
C ASP A 21 -35.92 35.50 -91.55
N THR A 22 -35.02 36.40 -91.23
CA THR A 22 -33.86 36.74 -92.07
C THR A 22 -32.65 35.97 -91.62
N GLN A 23 -31.57 35.85 -92.43
CA GLN A 23 -30.31 35.25 -92.07
C GLN A 23 -29.71 35.90 -90.81
N GLY A 24 -29.81 37.25 -90.71
CA GLY A 24 -29.31 38.02 -89.58
C GLY A 24 -29.97 37.64 -88.25
N THR A 25 -31.32 37.44 -88.26
CA THR A 25 -32.10 37.02 -87.10
C THR A 25 -31.71 35.58 -86.62
N ARG A 26 -31.49 34.67 -87.58
CA ARG A 26 -31.00 33.28 -87.28
C ARG A 26 -29.61 33.29 -86.67
N ASP A 27 -28.71 34.11 -87.23
CA ASP A 27 -27.32 34.23 -86.71
C ASP A 27 -27.33 34.83 -85.29
N LEU A 28 -28.14 35.85 -85.02
CA LEU A 28 -28.28 36.38 -83.65
C LEU A 28 -28.88 35.40 -82.68
N ALA A 29 -29.88 34.63 -83.08
CA ALA A 29 -30.45 33.56 -82.25
C ALA A 29 -29.46 32.47 -81.94
N TYR A 30 -28.66 32.04 -82.95
CA TYR A 30 -27.57 31.05 -82.77
C TYR A 30 -26.49 31.52 -81.79
N VAL A 31 -26.01 32.75 -81.93
CA VAL A 31 -25.02 33.37 -81.06
C VAL A 31 -25.58 33.48 -79.62
N ALA A 32 -26.83 33.88 -79.46
CA ALA A 32 -27.49 33.98 -78.17
C ALA A 32 -27.60 32.63 -77.48
N THR A 33 -28.01 31.58 -78.21
CA THR A 33 -28.07 30.18 -77.66
C THR A 33 -26.72 29.66 -77.30
N ARG A 34 -25.69 29.90 -78.12
CA ARG A 34 -24.33 29.52 -77.85
C ARG A 34 -23.75 30.18 -76.56
N LYS A 35 -24.00 31.51 -76.44
CA LYS A 35 -23.56 32.25 -75.24
C LYS A 35 -24.28 31.78 -73.96
N ALA A 36 -25.61 31.52 -74.08
CA ALA A 36 -26.37 30.97 -72.97
C ALA A 36 -25.82 29.60 -72.50
N GLY A 37 -25.56 28.68 -73.48
CA GLY A 37 -24.93 27.37 -73.15
C GLY A 37 -23.54 27.49 -72.53
N LEU A 38 -22.74 28.43 -73.03
CA LEU A 38 -21.41 28.66 -72.43
C LEU A 38 -21.54 29.26 -71.02
N ALA A 39 -22.43 30.18 -70.78
CA ALA A 39 -22.68 30.76 -69.46
C ALA A 39 -23.18 29.69 -68.47
N GLU A 40 -24.07 28.80 -68.90
CA GLU A 40 -24.57 27.70 -68.07
C GLU A 40 -23.43 26.68 -67.71
N ALA A 41 -22.60 26.29 -68.72
CA ALA A 41 -21.46 25.44 -68.47
C ALA A 41 -20.47 26.07 -67.46
N HIS A 42 -20.22 27.37 -67.61
CA HIS A 42 -19.34 28.09 -66.67
C HIS A 42 -19.90 28.16 -65.25
N ALA A 43 -21.20 28.41 -65.14
CA ALA A 43 -21.89 28.40 -63.85
C ALA A 43 -21.84 27.02 -63.16
N ARG A 44 -22.04 25.95 -63.92
CA ARG A 44 -21.90 24.57 -63.41
C ARG A 44 -20.48 24.29 -62.92
N THR A 45 -19.44 24.70 -63.66
CA THR A 45 -18.05 24.54 -63.27
C THR A 45 -17.75 25.29 -61.97
N ILE A 46 -18.19 26.52 -61.81
CA ILE A 46 -18.04 27.32 -60.59
C ILE A 46 -18.72 26.60 -59.41
N ALA A 47 -19.98 26.18 -59.58
CA ALA A 47 -20.71 25.46 -58.52
C ALA A 47 -20.00 24.17 -58.07
N THR A 48 -19.52 23.39 -59.03
CA THR A 48 -18.77 22.14 -58.76
C THR A 48 -17.46 22.43 -58.00
N THR A 49 -16.74 23.48 -58.42
CA THR A 49 -15.47 23.87 -57.77
C THR A 49 -15.73 24.36 -56.32
N GLN A 50 -16.78 25.12 -56.10
CA GLN A 50 -17.18 25.58 -54.76
C GLN A 50 -17.59 24.42 -53.86
N GLN A 51 -18.34 23.45 -54.39
CA GLN A 51 -18.74 22.26 -53.67
C GLN A 51 -17.54 21.38 -53.27
N THR A 52 -16.59 21.20 -54.22
CA THR A 52 -15.36 20.45 -53.95
C THR A 52 -14.50 21.15 -52.87
N ALA A 53 -14.36 22.45 -52.96
CA ALA A 53 -13.64 23.25 -51.96
C ALA A 53 -14.28 23.13 -50.56
N ALA A 54 -15.61 23.15 -50.47
CA ALA A 54 -16.32 22.96 -49.20
C ALA A 54 -16.11 21.56 -48.61
N ILE A 55 -16.15 20.54 -49.43
CA ILE A 55 -15.87 19.13 -48.99
C ILE A 55 -14.43 19.00 -48.47
N VAL A 56 -13.45 19.52 -49.20
CA VAL A 56 -12.04 19.48 -48.78
C VAL A 56 -11.82 20.25 -47.48
N ALA A 57 -12.46 21.44 -47.34
CA ALA A 57 -12.38 22.18 -46.09
C ALA A 57 -13.02 21.42 -44.89
N GLY A 58 -14.13 20.74 -45.12
CA GLY A 58 -14.78 19.88 -44.13
C GLY A 58 -13.85 18.72 -43.69
N MET A 59 -13.26 18.00 -44.64
CA MET A 59 -12.32 16.92 -44.37
C MET A 59 -11.11 17.40 -43.58
N HIS A 60 -10.54 18.56 -43.91
CA HIS A 60 -9.43 19.14 -43.15
C HIS A 60 -9.81 19.51 -41.71
N ALA A 61 -11.01 20.02 -41.51
CA ALA A 61 -11.52 20.36 -40.18
C ALA A 61 -11.74 19.10 -39.34
N GLU A 62 -12.33 18.06 -39.90
CA GLU A 62 -12.49 16.76 -39.23
C GLU A 62 -11.12 16.10 -38.87
N GLN A 63 -10.19 16.10 -39.81
CA GLN A 63 -8.84 15.58 -39.58
C GLN A 63 -8.12 16.34 -38.45
N LYS A 64 -8.21 17.67 -38.45
CA LYS A 64 -7.64 18.50 -37.38
C LYS A 64 -8.26 18.18 -36.02
N ASN A 65 -9.58 18.02 -35.98
CA ASN A 65 -10.28 17.67 -34.75
C ASN A 65 -9.88 16.27 -34.23
N ALA A 66 -9.80 15.28 -35.12
CA ALA A 66 -9.36 13.92 -34.79
C ALA A 66 -7.93 13.91 -34.22
N VAL A 67 -7.00 14.63 -34.85
CA VAL A 67 -5.62 14.76 -34.33
C VAL A 67 -5.59 15.44 -32.97
N ALA A 68 -6.39 16.50 -32.77
CA ALA A 68 -6.47 17.18 -31.47
C ALA A 68 -7.03 16.26 -30.37
N GLN A 69 -8.06 15.48 -30.66
CA GLN A 69 -8.61 14.51 -29.72
C GLN A 69 -7.58 13.42 -29.37
N THR A 70 -6.95 12.81 -30.36
CA THR A 70 -5.94 11.77 -30.15
C THR A 70 -4.74 12.29 -29.33
N SER A 71 -4.31 13.53 -29.59
CA SER A 71 -3.22 14.13 -28.83
C SER A 71 -3.60 14.42 -27.38
N ALA A 72 -4.85 14.83 -27.12
CA ALA A 72 -5.36 15.02 -25.76
C ALA A 72 -5.50 13.70 -24.99
N GLU A 73 -5.97 12.65 -25.64
CA GLU A 73 -6.03 11.29 -25.06
C GLU A 73 -4.64 10.75 -24.73
N LEU A 74 -3.68 10.92 -25.64
CA LEU A 74 -2.29 10.54 -25.39
C LEU A 74 -1.68 11.30 -24.22
N GLY A 75 -1.99 12.58 -24.08
CA GLY A 75 -1.58 13.40 -22.93
C GLY A 75 -2.12 12.83 -21.60
N ARG A 76 -3.41 12.55 -21.54
CA ARG A 76 -4.05 11.94 -20.36
C ARG A 76 -3.48 10.58 -19.99
N THR A 77 -3.24 9.74 -21.00
CA THR A 77 -2.67 8.39 -20.79
C THR A 77 -1.23 8.48 -20.26
N LYS A 78 -0.43 9.42 -20.75
CA LYS A 78 0.93 9.66 -20.23
C LYS A 78 0.91 10.13 -18.77
N GLU A 79 0.02 11.02 -18.41
CA GLU A 79 -0.16 11.48 -17.03
C GLU A 79 -0.59 10.33 -16.10
N GLN A 80 -1.54 9.50 -16.53
CA GLN A 80 -1.97 8.32 -15.78
C GLN A 80 -0.83 7.34 -15.55
N LEU A 81 -0.05 7.04 -16.59
CA LEU A 81 1.11 6.16 -16.49
C LEU A 81 2.19 6.73 -15.55
N ALA A 82 2.45 8.03 -15.61
CA ALA A 82 3.40 8.67 -14.69
C ALA A 82 2.91 8.58 -13.22
N THR A 83 1.64 8.82 -12.97
CA THR A 83 1.03 8.72 -11.63
C THR A 83 1.08 7.29 -11.10
N GLN A 84 0.74 6.31 -11.94
CA GLN A 84 0.84 4.89 -11.57
C GLN A 84 2.29 4.46 -11.31
N GLY A 85 3.24 4.95 -12.08
CA GLY A 85 4.66 4.69 -11.89
C GLY A 85 5.16 5.18 -10.52
N VAL A 86 4.79 6.41 -10.13
CA VAL A 86 5.13 6.96 -8.81
C VAL A 86 4.48 6.15 -7.69
N ALA A 87 3.21 5.76 -7.83
CA ALA A 87 2.52 4.94 -6.83
C ALA A 87 3.16 3.55 -6.65
N LEU A 88 3.54 2.89 -7.76
CA LEU A 88 4.25 1.61 -7.73
C LEU A 88 5.62 1.71 -7.07
N GLN A 89 6.38 2.78 -7.34
CA GLN A 89 7.67 3.00 -6.69
C GLN A 89 7.51 3.24 -5.18
N ALA A 90 6.51 4.04 -4.77
CA ALA A 90 6.22 4.28 -3.35
C ALA A 90 5.82 2.98 -2.62
N THR A 91 4.99 2.15 -3.25
CA THR A 91 4.58 0.85 -2.69
C THR A 91 5.76 -0.12 -2.60
N GLY A 92 6.62 -0.16 -3.63
CA GLY A 92 7.84 -0.96 -3.63
C GLY A 92 8.82 -0.54 -2.53
N ALA A 93 9.05 0.75 -2.35
CA ALA A 93 9.91 1.28 -1.28
C ALA A 93 9.35 0.98 0.11
N ALA A 94 8.02 1.11 0.31
CA ALA A 94 7.36 0.76 1.57
C ALA A 94 7.50 -0.73 1.90
N SER A 95 7.30 -1.61 0.92
CA SER A 95 7.47 -3.06 1.08
C SER A 95 8.93 -3.43 1.40
N GLN A 96 9.89 -2.77 0.79
CA GLN A 96 11.31 -3.01 1.04
C GLN A 96 11.74 -2.54 2.43
N ASN A 97 11.26 -1.37 2.88
CA ASN A 97 11.45 -0.90 4.25
C ASN A 97 10.86 -1.85 5.30
N GLU A 98 9.68 -2.39 5.04
CA GLU A 98 9.05 -3.36 5.94
C GLU A 98 9.86 -4.65 6.04
N ARG A 99 10.37 -5.19 4.92
CA ARG A 99 11.25 -6.35 4.90
C ARG A 99 12.54 -6.11 5.69
N THR A 100 13.20 -4.99 5.47
CA THR A 100 14.42 -4.63 6.20
C THR A 100 14.16 -4.54 7.70
N ARG A 101 13.06 -3.91 8.12
CA ARG A 101 12.68 -3.84 9.54
C ARG A 101 12.42 -5.22 10.17
N ARG A 102 11.78 -6.12 9.43
CA ARG A 102 11.55 -7.50 9.89
C ARG A 102 12.86 -8.25 10.05
N GLU A 103 13.74 -8.20 9.05
CA GLU A 103 15.05 -8.84 9.12
C GLU A 103 15.92 -8.30 10.28
N GLU A 104 15.90 -7.01 10.52
CA GLU A 104 16.58 -6.41 11.67
C GLU A 104 15.97 -6.85 13.01
N ALA A 105 14.64 -6.92 13.11
CA ALA A 105 13.97 -7.41 14.31
C ALA A 105 14.28 -8.89 14.57
N GLU A 106 14.28 -9.73 13.54
CA GLU A 106 14.66 -11.13 13.64
C GLU A 106 16.12 -11.31 14.08
N LYS A 107 17.05 -10.54 13.53
CA LYS A 107 18.47 -10.55 13.94
C LYS A 107 18.64 -10.15 15.40
N ARG A 108 17.94 -9.09 15.85
CA ARG A 108 17.98 -8.67 17.27
C ARG A 108 17.40 -9.74 18.18
N ALA A 109 16.27 -10.34 17.81
CA ALA A 109 15.66 -11.42 18.58
C ALA A 109 16.58 -12.66 18.67
N ALA A 110 17.23 -13.04 17.57
CA ALA A 110 18.20 -14.14 17.56
C ALA A 110 19.42 -13.85 18.45
N GLN A 111 19.95 -12.63 18.40
CA GLN A 111 21.07 -12.23 19.25
C GLN A 111 20.69 -12.24 20.72
N LEU A 112 19.52 -11.68 21.07
CA LEU A 112 18.99 -11.72 22.44
C LEU A 112 18.83 -13.15 22.94
N ALA A 113 18.24 -14.04 22.12
CA ALA A 113 18.08 -15.44 22.47
C ALA A 113 19.44 -16.14 22.73
N ALA A 114 20.46 -15.87 21.90
CA ALA A 114 21.79 -16.42 22.05
C ALA A 114 22.48 -15.93 23.33
N ASP A 115 22.33 -14.66 23.68
CA ASP A 115 22.91 -14.11 24.90
C ASP A 115 22.20 -14.64 26.15
N LEU A 116 20.88 -14.75 26.13
CA LEU A 116 20.11 -15.31 27.25
C LEU A 116 20.32 -16.83 27.45
N ALA A 117 20.55 -17.59 26.37
CA ALA A 117 20.76 -19.02 26.43
C ALA A 117 21.99 -19.43 27.26
N LYS A 118 22.90 -18.49 27.51
CA LYS A 118 24.09 -18.73 28.36
C LYS A 118 23.75 -19.00 29.83
N PHE A 119 22.59 -18.52 30.32
CA PHE A 119 22.24 -18.59 31.75
C PHE A 119 20.75 -18.89 32.03
N ALA A 120 19.92 -19.02 31.01
CA ALA A 120 18.50 -19.37 31.14
C ALA A 120 18.07 -20.30 30.00
N THR A 121 16.96 -21.02 30.18
CA THR A 121 16.34 -21.75 29.09
C THR A 121 15.48 -20.76 28.29
N VAL A 122 15.82 -20.55 27.02
CA VAL A 122 15.09 -19.65 26.13
C VAL A 122 14.34 -20.47 25.09
N LYS A 123 13.05 -20.22 24.94
CA LYS A 123 12.18 -20.84 23.93
C LYS A 123 11.39 -19.78 23.20
N GLN A 124 11.22 -19.97 21.89
CA GLN A 124 10.29 -19.16 21.10
C GLN A 124 8.91 -19.83 21.12
N GLU A 125 7.90 -19.09 21.56
CA GLU A 125 6.51 -19.54 21.63
C GLU A 125 5.61 -18.55 20.89
N PRO A 126 4.35 -18.91 20.55
CA PRO A 126 3.43 -17.97 19.90
C PRO A 126 3.18 -16.67 20.68
N ARG A 127 3.30 -16.70 22.01
CA ARG A 127 3.17 -15.53 22.90
C ARG A 127 4.42 -14.66 22.98
N GLY A 128 5.52 -15.05 22.34
CA GLY A 128 6.81 -14.35 22.34
C GLY A 128 7.97 -15.22 22.79
N MET A 129 9.10 -14.58 23.06
CA MET A 129 10.28 -15.26 23.62
C MET A 129 10.08 -15.50 25.11
N VAL A 130 10.20 -16.74 25.55
CA VAL A 130 10.04 -17.17 26.94
C VAL A 130 11.40 -17.54 27.53
N ILE A 131 11.80 -16.78 28.55
CA ILE A 131 13.02 -17.02 29.32
C ILE A 131 12.63 -17.69 30.64
N THR A 132 12.99 -18.95 30.79
CA THR A 132 12.64 -19.75 31.97
C THR A 132 13.80 -19.81 32.97
N LEU A 133 13.51 -19.41 34.20
CA LEU A 133 14.45 -19.48 35.34
C LEU A 133 13.89 -20.41 36.40
N SER A 134 14.74 -21.37 36.89
CA SER A 134 14.34 -22.29 37.95
C SER A 134 14.03 -21.53 39.24
N GLY A 135 12.92 -21.86 39.90
CA GLY A 135 12.54 -21.27 41.19
C GLY A 135 13.55 -21.57 42.33
N SER A 136 14.22 -22.70 42.27
CA SER A 136 15.28 -23.06 43.27
C SER A 136 16.54 -22.21 43.15
N VAL A 137 16.79 -21.65 41.97
CA VAL A 137 17.91 -20.72 41.76
C VAL A 137 17.52 -19.31 42.21
N LEU A 138 16.22 -18.95 42.09
CA LEU A 138 15.76 -17.62 42.40
C LEU A 138 15.42 -17.43 43.89
N PHE A 139 14.83 -18.44 44.55
CA PHE A 139 14.23 -18.33 45.88
C PHE A 139 14.55 -19.52 46.75
N ALA A 140 14.61 -19.29 48.06
CA ALA A 140 14.55 -20.36 49.04
C ALA A 140 13.15 -21.02 49.05
N SER A 141 13.08 -22.24 49.61
CA SER A 141 11.82 -22.99 49.71
C SER A 141 10.74 -22.17 50.44
N ALA A 142 9.54 -22.10 49.87
CA ALA A 142 8.40 -21.36 50.38
C ALA A 142 8.64 -19.84 50.58
N LYS A 143 9.71 -19.28 50.02
CA LYS A 143 10.06 -17.85 50.10
C LYS A 143 9.94 -17.20 48.73
N TRP A 144 9.87 -15.85 48.72
CA TRP A 144 9.87 -14.98 47.57
C TRP A 144 11.01 -13.95 47.57
N ASP A 145 11.88 -13.96 48.60
CA ASP A 145 13.08 -13.12 48.63
C ASP A 145 14.10 -13.65 47.65
N LEU A 146 14.66 -12.78 46.82
CA LEU A 146 15.66 -13.15 45.82
C LEU A 146 16.98 -13.54 46.47
N LEU A 147 17.50 -14.70 46.10
CA LEU A 147 18.83 -15.13 46.47
C LEU A 147 19.91 -14.25 45.79
N PRO A 148 21.12 -14.06 46.43
CA PRO A 148 22.19 -13.28 45.81
C PRO A 148 22.58 -13.80 44.42
N ALA A 149 22.62 -15.14 44.22
CA ALA A 149 22.91 -15.76 42.94
C ALA A 149 21.81 -15.46 41.87
N ALA A 150 20.54 -15.28 42.29
CA ALA A 150 19.45 -14.90 41.44
C ALA A 150 19.62 -13.47 40.92
N GLN A 151 20.09 -12.57 41.78
CA GLN A 151 20.32 -11.17 41.40
C GLN A 151 21.34 -11.02 40.29
N VAL A 152 22.41 -11.83 40.29
CA VAL A 152 23.41 -11.83 39.20
C VAL A 152 22.76 -12.23 37.88
N ARG A 153 21.98 -13.33 37.85
CA ARG A 153 21.29 -13.79 36.62
C ARG A 153 20.25 -12.83 36.15
N LEU A 154 19.50 -12.21 37.04
CA LEU A 154 18.51 -11.19 36.68
C LEU A 154 19.17 -9.89 36.18
N ASN A 155 20.37 -9.55 36.61
CA ASN A 155 21.17 -8.47 36.02
C ASN A 155 21.53 -8.77 34.57
N ASP A 156 21.97 -10.00 34.29
CA ASP A 156 22.30 -10.40 32.92
C ASP A 156 21.06 -10.34 32.01
N VAL A 157 19.90 -10.80 32.51
CA VAL A 157 18.61 -10.69 31.82
C VAL A 157 18.22 -9.23 31.58
N ALA A 158 18.32 -8.38 32.62
CA ALA A 158 17.98 -6.96 32.50
C ALA A 158 18.88 -6.24 31.48
N ASN A 159 20.20 -6.51 31.51
CA ASN A 159 21.16 -5.93 30.58
C ASN A 159 20.86 -6.35 29.13
N ALA A 160 20.59 -7.64 28.90
CA ALA A 160 20.26 -8.15 27.58
C ALA A 160 18.95 -7.54 27.05
N LEU A 161 17.89 -7.50 27.87
CA LEU A 161 16.59 -6.91 27.46
C LEU A 161 16.66 -5.39 27.22
N THR A 162 17.47 -4.67 27.99
CA THR A 162 17.65 -3.21 27.81
C THR A 162 18.45 -2.88 26.57
N LYS A 163 19.47 -3.68 26.27
CA LYS A 163 20.38 -3.46 25.13
C LYS A 163 19.76 -3.89 23.80
N GLU A 164 19.25 -5.12 23.76
CA GLU A 164 18.85 -5.74 22.49
C GLU A 164 17.37 -5.52 22.15
N ASP A 165 16.51 -5.33 23.15
CA ASP A 165 15.07 -5.14 22.95
C ASP A 165 14.46 -4.08 23.91
N PRO A 166 14.75 -2.80 23.70
CA PRO A 166 14.29 -1.72 24.58
C PRO A 166 12.80 -1.40 24.47
N LEU A 167 12.06 -1.98 23.53
CA LEU A 167 10.67 -1.60 23.23
C LEU A 167 9.63 -2.66 23.53
N SER A 168 9.98 -3.94 23.58
CA SER A 168 9.02 -5.04 23.80
C SER A 168 8.37 -4.99 25.16
N LYS A 169 7.12 -5.40 25.23
CA LYS A 169 6.41 -5.61 26.50
C LYS A 169 6.86 -6.91 27.15
N ILE A 170 6.91 -6.90 28.46
CA ILE A 170 7.43 -8.02 29.27
C ILE A 170 6.36 -8.43 30.27
N VAL A 171 6.11 -9.72 30.38
CA VAL A 171 5.26 -10.31 31.41
C VAL A 171 6.08 -11.29 32.23
N VAL A 172 6.18 -11.08 33.52
CA VAL A 172 6.82 -12.01 34.46
C VAL A 172 5.74 -12.92 35.02
N GLU A 173 5.84 -14.22 34.72
CA GLU A 173 4.89 -15.24 35.18
C GLU A 173 5.53 -16.12 36.26
N GLY A 174 4.91 -16.17 37.46
CA GLY A 174 5.33 -17.05 38.54
C GLY A 174 4.54 -18.36 38.51
N HIS A 175 5.26 -19.50 38.65
CA HIS A 175 4.64 -20.82 38.65
C HIS A 175 5.03 -21.60 39.89
N THR A 176 4.16 -22.50 40.36
CA THR A 176 4.41 -23.46 41.42
C THR A 176 4.22 -24.90 40.93
N ASP A 177 4.65 -25.84 41.73
CA ASP A 177 4.16 -27.22 41.62
C ASP A 177 2.74 -27.36 42.23
N SER A 178 2.18 -28.56 42.17
CA SER A 178 0.85 -28.86 42.69
C SER A 178 0.78 -29.14 44.20
N GLN A 179 1.87 -29.02 44.94
CA GLN A 179 1.87 -29.30 46.37
C GLN A 179 1.37 -28.10 47.19
N GLY A 180 0.47 -28.36 48.13
CA GLY A 180 -0.11 -27.35 48.99
C GLY A 180 -1.47 -26.83 48.53
N ALA A 181 -2.04 -25.86 49.26
CA ALA A 181 -3.33 -25.30 48.94
C ALA A 181 -3.26 -24.42 47.66
N PRO A 182 -4.25 -24.51 46.76
CA PRO A 182 -4.26 -23.72 45.50
C PRO A 182 -4.16 -22.21 45.73
N GLY A 183 -4.87 -21.68 46.72
CA GLY A 183 -4.83 -20.24 47.07
C GLY A 183 -3.43 -19.79 47.53
N TYR A 184 -2.79 -20.55 48.38
CA TYR A 184 -1.40 -20.30 48.81
C TYR A 184 -0.42 -20.30 47.62
N ASN A 185 -0.54 -21.28 46.74
CA ASN A 185 0.32 -21.37 45.53
C ASN A 185 0.06 -20.18 44.59
N GLN A 186 -1.18 -19.71 44.45
CA GLN A 186 -1.51 -18.53 43.67
C GLN A 186 -0.84 -17.28 44.26
N GLU A 187 -0.96 -17.05 45.55
CA GLU A 187 -0.31 -15.92 46.22
C GLU A 187 1.22 -16.00 46.17
N LEU A 188 1.80 -17.16 46.45
CA LEU A 188 3.25 -17.37 46.39
C LEU A 188 3.80 -17.07 44.96
N SER A 189 3.12 -17.55 43.96
CA SER A 189 3.51 -17.32 42.57
C SER A 189 3.41 -15.84 42.19
N GLN A 190 2.35 -15.13 42.65
CA GLN A 190 2.18 -13.70 42.43
C GLN A 190 3.29 -12.88 43.11
N HIS A 191 3.62 -13.17 44.37
CA HIS A 191 4.71 -12.49 45.08
C HIS A 191 6.05 -12.71 44.39
N ARG A 192 6.35 -13.94 43.94
CA ARG A 192 7.57 -14.25 43.21
C ARG A 192 7.68 -13.48 41.89
N ALA A 193 6.61 -13.45 41.13
CA ALA A 193 6.57 -12.69 39.88
C ALA A 193 6.78 -11.18 40.16
N GLN A 194 6.14 -10.65 41.20
CA GLN A 194 6.24 -9.25 41.58
C GLN A 194 7.66 -8.84 41.97
N VAL A 195 8.34 -9.64 42.81
CA VAL A 195 9.71 -9.36 43.26
C VAL A 195 10.69 -9.40 42.08
N VAL A 196 10.55 -10.37 41.18
CA VAL A 196 11.38 -10.40 39.95
C VAL A 196 11.11 -9.17 39.07
N ARG A 197 9.85 -8.80 38.87
CA ARG A 197 9.47 -7.60 38.11
C ARG A 197 10.09 -6.34 38.74
N ASP A 198 9.97 -6.16 40.04
CA ASP A 198 10.47 -4.98 40.74
C ASP A 198 12.01 -4.91 40.69
N TYR A 199 12.66 -6.07 40.78
CA TYR A 199 14.11 -6.15 40.60
C TYR A 199 14.52 -5.72 39.19
N LEU A 200 13.86 -6.22 38.14
CA LEU A 200 14.16 -5.86 36.75
C LEU A 200 13.92 -4.36 36.50
N VAL A 201 12.89 -3.77 37.08
CA VAL A 201 12.66 -2.32 37.04
C VAL A 201 13.79 -1.55 37.70
N SER A 202 14.29 -2.02 38.86
CA SER A 202 15.42 -1.38 39.54
C SER A 202 16.73 -1.46 38.71
N ARG A 203 16.78 -2.33 37.69
CA ARG A 203 17.90 -2.48 36.76
C ARG A 203 17.71 -1.77 35.41
N GLY A 204 16.70 -0.90 35.32
CA GLY A 204 16.52 -0.01 34.17
C GLY A 204 15.46 -0.41 33.17
N ILE A 205 14.71 -1.49 33.40
CA ILE A 205 13.51 -1.79 32.58
C ILE A 205 12.40 -0.83 32.98
N ALA A 206 11.80 -0.12 32.01
CA ALA A 206 10.74 0.83 32.25
C ALA A 206 9.49 0.13 32.85
N GLY A 207 8.94 0.69 33.92
CA GLY A 207 7.87 0.06 34.70
C GLY A 207 6.54 -0.11 33.96
N ASP A 208 6.30 0.69 32.92
CA ASP A 208 5.15 0.61 32.01
C ASP A 208 5.28 -0.50 30.94
N ARG A 209 6.48 -1.04 30.77
CA ARG A 209 6.74 -2.15 29.85
C ARG A 209 6.63 -3.53 30.50
N ILE A 210 6.66 -3.61 31.84
CA ILE A 210 6.77 -4.87 32.55
C ILE A 210 5.62 -5.04 33.56
N SER A 211 4.95 -6.18 33.47
CA SER A 211 3.91 -6.61 34.40
C SER A 211 4.28 -7.92 35.09
N ALA A 212 3.60 -8.24 36.20
CA ALA A 212 3.79 -9.46 36.96
C ALA A 212 2.47 -10.21 37.12
N GLN A 213 2.48 -11.52 36.93
CA GLN A 213 1.33 -12.40 37.06
C GLN A 213 1.68 -13.70 37.77
N GLY A 214 0.92 -14.04 38.83
CA GLY A 214 0.95 -15.36 39.42
C GLY A 214 0.08 -16.33 38.63
N ILE A 215 0.65 -17.42 38.20
CA ILE A 215 -0.04 -18.51 37.49
C ILE A 215 -0.33 -19.69 38.43
N GLY A 216 0.42 -19.78 39.54
CA GLY A 216 0.27 -20.91 40.46
C GLY A 216 0.58 -22.25 39.81
N PRO A 217 -0.17 -23.33 40.14
CA PRO A 217 0.05 -24.66 39.61
C PRO A 217 -0.70 -24.97 38.29
N THR A 218 -1.38 -23.99 37.69
CA THR A 218 -2.35 -24.23 36.61
C THR A 218 -1.72 -24.50 35.24
N ARG A 219 -0.44 -24.16 35.06
CA ARG A 219 0.31 -24.40 33.79
C ARG A 219 1.59 -25.20 34.05
N PRO A 220 1.48 -26.50 34.35
CA PRO A 220 2.66 -27.36 34.53
C PRO A 220 3.38 -27.62 33.20
N ILE A 221 4.71 -27.68 33.23
CA ILE A 221 5.55 -28.08 32.08
C ILE A 221 6.12 -29.48 32.24
N ALA A 222 5.96 -30.07 33.40
CA ALA A 222 6.43 -31.43 33.74
C ALA A 222 5.42 -32.10 34.67
N ASP A 223 5.56 -33.46 34.83
CA ASP A 223 4.70 -34.23 35.72
C ASP A 223 4.91 -33.84 37.18
N ASN A 224 3.83 -33.51 37.89
CA ASN A 224 3.83 -33.19 39.32
C ASN A 224 4.01 -34.42 40.26
N ALA A 225 3.89 -35.64 39.73
CA ALA A 225 4.08 -36.86 40.51
C ALA A 225 5.55 -37.05 40.89
N SER A 226 6.49 -36.71 40.01
CA SER A 226 7.91 -36.85 40.26
C SER A 226 8.51 -35.63 40.99
N PRO A 227 9.52 -35.81 41.84
CA PRO A 227 10.25 -34.69 42.47
C PRO A 227 10.90 -33.76 41.41
N GLU A 228 11.47 -34.33 40.37
CA GLU A 228 12.11 -33.61 39.24
C GLU A 228 11.12 -32.78 38.46
N GLY A 229 9.93 -33.35 38.15
CA GLY A 229 8.85 -32.62 37.47
C GLY A 229 8.35 -31.46 38.31
N ARG A 230 8.15 -31.65 39.63
CA ARG A 230 7.82 -30.55 40.53
C ARG A 230 8.88 -29.46 40.56
N ALA A 231 10.17 -29.83 40.56
CA ALA A 231 11.26 -28.85 40.50
C ALA A 231 11.22 -28.02 39.23
N ASN A 232 10.88 -28.62 38.09
CA ASN A 232 10.69 -27.92 36.80
C ASN A 232 9.45 -27.02 36.80
N ASN A 233 8.37 -27.43 37.47
CA ASN A 233 7.15 -26.64 37.60
C ASN A 233 7.34 -25.39 38.48
N ARG A 234 8.21 -25.45 39.52
CA ARG A 234 8.62 -24.30 40.32
C ARG A 234 9.58 -23.42 39.54
N ARG A 235 9.05 -22.46 38.79
CA ARG A 235 9.83 -21.59 37.89
C ARG A 235 9.25 -20.18 37.82
N VAL A 236 10.04 -19.28 37.26
CA VAL A 236 9.54 -17.96 36.77
C VAL A 236 9.84 -17.90 35.28
N GLU A 237 8.85 -17.49 34.52
CA GLU A 237 8.97 -17.22 33.10
C GLU A 237 8.94 -15.72 32.87
N ILE A 238 9.89 -15.21 32.08
CA ILE A 238 9.90 -13.83 31.59
C ILE A 238 9.52 -13.90 30.12
N VAL A 239 8.31 -13.48 29.78
CA VAL A 239 7.74 -13.52 28.45
C VAL A 239 7.97 -12.17 27.78
N VAL A 240 8.80 -12.13 26.76
CA VAL A 240 9.09 -10.94 25.96
C VAL A 240 8.17 -10.96 24.74
N GLN A 241 7.19 -10.08 24.71
CA GLN A 241 6.21 -10.00 23.62
C GLN A 241 6.76 -9.13 22.49
N PRO A 242 6.67 -9.58 21.22
CA PRO A 242 7.13 -8.78 20.10
C PRO A 242 6.36 -7.46 19.98
N THR A 243 7.06 -6.39 19.66
CA THR A 243 6.47 -5.05 19.46
C THR A 243 5.64 -4.93 18.19
N THR A 244 5.74 -5.88 17.27
CA THR A 244 4.95 -5.89 16.04
C THR A 244 3.64 -6.63 16.31
N PRO A 245 2.48 -6.01 16.04
CA PRO A 245 1.23 -6.76 16.03
C PRO A 245 1.35 -7.87 15.00
N ALA A 246 0.92 -9.08 15.36
CA ALA A 246 0.77 -10.17 14.40
C ALA A 246 -0.11 -9.71 13.23
N PRO A 247 0.18 -10.13 12.00
CA PRO A 247 -0.55 -9.74 10.80
C PRO A 247 -2.02 -10.14 10.86
#